data_235a8619c4ae3e541ff12a70a4b0b460
#
_entry.id   235a8619c4ae3e541ff12a70a4b0b460
#
_cell.length_a   1.000
_cell.length_b   1.000
_cell.length_c   1.000
_cell.angle_alpha   90.00
_cell.angle_beta   90.00
_cell.angle_gamma   90.00
#
_symmetry.space_group_name_H-M   'P 1'
#
loop_
_entity.id
_entity.type
_entity.pdbx_description
1 polymer ?
#
loop_
_entity_poly.entity_id
_entity_poly.type
_entity_poly.pdbx_seq_one_letter_code
_entity_poly.pdbx_strand_id
1 'polypeptide(L)'
;MSQDMLRDIFRLQAEFDQAVIEHRGLEFSPEVWIQKEVLAIISELSEILDEVNFKWWKDPQEINGEALKGEIVDVLHFFVSMCLKAGIGPD
;
A
#
# COMPACT_ATOMS: atom_id res chain seq x y z
N MET A 1 -8.03 -17.18 17.54
CA MET A 1 -8.18 -15.96 16.73
C MET A 1 -7.61 -14.77 17.47
N SER A 2 -6.88 -13.95 16.79
CA SER A 2 -6.33 -12.74 17.41
C SER A 2 -7.46 -11.77 17.75
N GLN A 3 -7.33 -11.11 18.88
CA GLN A 3 -8.22 -10.04 19.28
C GLN A 3 -7.77 -8.69 18.70
N ASP A 4 -6.60 -8.66 18.05
CA ASP A 4 -6.01 -7.43 17.53
C ASP A 4 -5.63 -7.61 16.06
N MET A 5 -6.58 -7.30 15.19
CA MET A 5 -6.38 -7.39 13.75
C MET A 5 -5.29 -6.44 13.27
N LEU A 6 -5.15 -5.27 13.89
CA LEU A 6 -4.14 -4.31 13.49
C LEU A 6 -2.73 -4.86 13.73
N ARG A 7 -2.50 -5.50 14.88
CA ARG A 7 -1.22 -6.15 15.16
C ARG A 7 -0.91 -7.24 14.15
N ASP A 8 -1.91 -8.02 13.79
CA ASP A 8 -1.75 -9.07 12.79
C ASP A 8 -1.37 -8.50 11.44
N ILE A 9 -2.03 -7.41 11.03
CA ILE A 9 -1.73 -6.75 9.75
C ILE A 9 -0.29 -6.24 9.74
N PHE A 10 0.15 -5.58 10.81
CA PHE A 10 1.52 -5.09 10.91
C PHE A 10 2.53 -6.23 10.87
N ARG A 11 2.27 -7.31 11.60
CA ARG A 11 3.17 -8.47 11.62
C ARG A 11 3.28 -9.12 10.25
N LEU A 12 2.16 -9.34 9.58
CA LEU A 12 2.14 -9.95 8.25
C LEU A 12 2.83 -9.07 7.22
N GLN A 13 2.62 -7.75 7.31
CA GLN A 13 3.28 -6.82 6.41
C GLN A 13 4.79 -6.80 6.62
N ALA A 14 5.24 -6.85 7.88
CA ALA A 14 6.66 -6.90 8.19
C ALA A 14 7.31 -8.15 7.61
N GLU A 15 6.66 -9.30 7.72
CA GLU A 15 7.14 -10.56 7.15
C GLU A 15 7.22 -10.49 5.64
N PHE A 16 6.19 -9.95 5.00
CA PHE A 16 6.15 -9.79 3.55
C PHE A 16 7.25 -8.85 3.07
N ASP A 17 7.40 -7.69 3.71
CA ASP A 17 8.42 -6.71 3.35
C ASP A 17 9.81 -7.31 3.47
N GLN A 18 10.08 -8.05 4.55
CA GLN A 18 11.38 -8.66 4.76
C GLN A 18 11.69 -9.67 3.66
N ALA A 19 10.71 -10.47 3.26
CA ALA A 19 10.88 -11.44 2.18
C ALA A 19 11.21 -10.74 0.85
N VAL A 20 10.52 -9.64 0.54
CA VAL A 20 10.77 -8.88 -0.68
C VAL A 20 12.16 -8.24 -0.66
N ILE A 21 12.53 -7.63 0.47
CA ILE A 21 13.83 -6.99 0.64
C ILE A 21 14.95 -8.01 0.43
N GLU A 22 14.84 -9.17 1.04
CA GLU A 22 15.85 -10.24 0.91
C GLU A 22 15.91 -10.78 -0.51
N HIS A 23 14.75 -11.07 -1.09
CA HIS A 23 14.69 -11.65 -2.43
C HIS A 23 15.27 -10.72 -3.49
N ARG A 24 15.04 -9.43 -3.36
CA ARG A 24 15.50 -8.43 -4.34
C ARG A 24 16.83 -7.77 -3.98
N GLY A 25 17.36 -8.05 -2.79
CA GLY A 25 18.61 -7.44 -2.34
C GLY A 25 18.52 -5.93 -2.17
N LEU A 26 17.40 -5.45 -1.64
CA LEU A 26 17.16 -4.02 -1.51
C LEU A 26 17.86 -3.45 -0.27
N GLU A 27 18.53 -2.32 -0.46
CA GLU A 27 19.23 -1.63 0.62
C GLU A 27 18.95 -0.13 0.52
N PHE A 28 17.96 0.34 1.27
CA PHE A 28 17.63 1.76 1.32
C PHE A 28 17.60 2.22 2.77
N SER A 29 17.95 3.50 3.00
CA SER A 29 17.76 4.10 4.31
C SER A 29 16.26 4.20 4.61
N PRO A 30 15.87 4.31 5.90
CA PRO A 30 14.46 4.52 6.23
C PRO A 30 13.85 5.73 5.54
N GLU A 31 14.60 6.82 5.43
CA GLU A 31 14.13 8.02 4.74
C GLU A 31 13.81 7.75 3.27
N VAL A 32 14.69 7.04 2.57
CA VAL A 32 14.46 6.68 1.16
C VAL A 32 13.28 5.72 1.04
N TRP A 33 13.15 4.76 1.95
CA TRP A 33 12.01 3.86 1.97
C TRP A 33 10.70 4.62 2.08
N ILE A 34 10.64 5.60 3.00
CA ILE A 34 9.44 6.41 3.20
C ILE A 34 9.10 7.17 1.93
N GLN A 35 10.08 7.76 1.26
CA GLN A 35 9.88 8.45 -0.02
C GLN A 35 9.26 7.51 -1.07
N LYS A 36 9.80 6.30 -1.19
CA LYS A 36 9.32 5.32 -2.15
C LYS A 36 7.90 4.85 -1.83
N GLU A 37 7.61 4.65 -0.54
CA GLU A 37 6.26 4.24 -0.11
C GLU A 37 5.24 5.34 -0.39
N VAL A 38 5.59 6.61 -0.16
CA VAL A 38 4.71 7.73 -0.48
C VAL A 38 4.41 7.76 -1.99
N LEU A 39 5.42 7.58 -2.81
CA LEU A 39 5.23 7.55 -4.27
C LEU A 39 4.36 6.37 -4.69
N ALA A 40 4.53 5.22 -4.06
CA ALA A 40 3.69 4.05 -4.32
C ALA A 40 2.23 4.32 -3.97
N ILE A 41 1.98 4.97 -2.84
CA ILE A 41 0.62 5.34 -2.41
C ILE A 41 0.00 6.31 -3.41
N ILE A 42 0.74 7.32 -3.86
CA ILE A 42 0.27 8.28 -4.85
C ILE A 42 -0.11 7.56 -6.14
N SER A 43 0.72 6.62 -6.58
CA SER A 43 0.45 5.82 -7.78
C SER A 43 -0.84 5.04 -7.64
N GLU A 44 -1.04 4.36 -6.51
CA GLU A 44 -2.27 3.59 -6.27
C GLU A 44 -3.51 4.48 -6.19
N LEU A 45 -3.39 5.65 -5.54
CA LEU A 45 -4.49 6.60 -5.48
C LEU A 45 -4.87 7.10 -6.88
N SER A 46 -3.89 7.29 -7.74
CA SER A 46 -4.13 7.67 -9.14
C SER A 46 -4.92 6.58 -9.89
N GLU A 47 -4.59 5.31 -9.67
CA GLU A 47 -5.31 4.19 -10.26
C GLU A 47 -6.75 4.10 -9.75
N ILE A 48 -6.97 4.38 -8.45
CA ILE A 48 -8.31 4.42 -7.87
C ILE A 48 -9.14 5.52 -8.54
N LEU A 49 -8.55 6.70 -8.74
CA LEU A 49 -9.24 7.80 -9.42
C LEU A 49 -9.66 7.42 -10.83
N ASP A 50 -8.77 6.77 -11.59
CA ASP A 50 -9.10 6.34 -12.95
C ASP A 50 -10.21 5.29 -12.94
N GLU A 51 -10.22 4.40 -11.97
CA GLU A 51 -11.24 3.34 -11.87
C GLU A 51 -12.64 3.91 -11.64
N VAL A 52 -12.75 5.04 -10.91
CA VAL A 52 -14.04 5.65 -10.59
C VAL A 52 -14.41 6.83 -11.50
N ASN A 53 -13.74 6.91 -12.66
CA ASN A 53 -14.14 7.84 -13.71
C ASN A 53 -14.10 9.33 -13.30
N PHE A 54 -13.03 9.76 -12.66
CA PHE A 54 -12.95 11.16 -12.23
C PHE A 54 -12.84 12.14 -13.41
N LYS A 55 -12.41 11.66 -14.57
CA LYS A 55 -12.21 12.50 -15.75
C LYS A 55 -13.55 12.81 -16.41
N TRP A 56 -14.17 13.92 -16.02
CA TRP A 56 -15.49 14.30 -16.52
C TRP A 56 -15.52 14.56 -18.03
N TRP A 57 -14.36 14.76 -18.64
CA TRP A 57 -14.24 15.05 -20.07
C TRP A 57 -14.11 13.78 -20.92
N LYS A 58 -14.21 12.62 -20.32
CA LYS A 58 -14.18 11.33 -21.02
C LYS A 58 -15.45 10.56 -20.75
N ASP A 59 -15.79 9.66 -21.68
CA ASP A 59 -16.90 8.75 -21.45
C ASP A 59 -16.61 7.82 -20.29
N PRO A 60 -17.53 7.69 -19.33
CA PRO A 60 -17.29 6.83 -18.19
C PRO A 60 -17.26 5.35 -18.61
N GLN A 61 -16.40 4.59 -17.95
CA GLN A 61 -16.31 3.15 -18.09
C GLN A 61 -17.04 2.49 -16.92
N GLU A 62 -17.47 1.26 -17.12
CA GLU A 62 -18.04 0.49 -16.04
C GLU A 62 -16.99 0.27 -14.96
N ILE A 63 -17.37 0.49 -13.70
CA ILE A 63 -16.45 0.32 -12.57
C ILE A 63 -16.22 -1.16 -12.33
N ASN A 64 -14.95 -1.58 -12.34
CA ASN A 64 -14.58 -2.95 -11.98
C ASN A 64 -14.37 -3.00 -10.46
N GLY A 65 -15.38 -3.51 -9.75
CA GLY A 65 -15.36 -3.53 -8.28
C GLY A 65 -14.21 -4.35 -7.69
N GLU A 66 -13.83 -5.45 -8.34
CA GLU A 66 -12.72 -6.26 -7.84
C GLU A 66 -11.38 -5.57 -8.02
N ALA A 67 -11.16 -4.90 -9.16
CA ALA A 67 -9.95 -4.13 -9.38
C ALA A 67 -9.87 -2.96 -8.41
N LEU A 68 -10.98 -2.26 -8.19
CA LEU A 68 -11.04 -1.14 -7.25
C LEU A 68 -10.70 -1.60 -5.83
N LYS A 69 -11.27 -2.72 -5.40
CA LYS A 69 -10.99 -3.30 -4.09
C LYS A 69 -9.51 -3.60 -3.93
N GLY A 70 -8.90 -4.23 -4.94
CA GLY A 70 -7.48 -4.56 -4.92
C GLY A 70 -6.59 -3.33 -4.77
N GLU A 71 -6.92 -2.27 -5.50
CA GLU A 71 -6.16 -1.01 -5.44
C GLU A 71 -6.27 -0.34 -4.07
N ILE A 72 -7.46 -0.38 -3.46
CA ILE A 72 -7.66 0.17 -2.12
C ILE A 72 -6.84 -0.63 -1.09
N VAL A 73 -6.84 -1.96 -1.20
CA VAL A 73 -6.05 -2.82 -0.33
C VAL A 73 -4.56 -2.53 -0.49
N ASP A 74 -4.10 -2.28 -1.71
CA ASP A 74 -2.69 -1.94 -1.96
C ASP A 74 -2.29 -0.64 -1.25
N VAL A 75 -3.17 0.35 -1.19
CA VAL A 75 -2.92 1.57 -0.43
C VAL A 75 -2.66 1.24 1.04
N LEU A 76 -3.47 0.37 1.62
CA LEU A 76 -3.27 -0.07 3.01
C LEU A 76 -1.92 -0.75 3.20
N HIS A 77 -1.55 -1.65 2.29
CA HIS A 77 -0.26 -2.33 2.36
C HIS A 77 0.91 -1.35 2.36
N PHE A 78 0.91 -0.40 1.44
CA PHE A 78 1.98 0.59 1.37
C PHE A 78 1.98 1.50 2.59
N PHE A 79 0.80 1.85 3.10
CA PHE A 79 0.70 2.69 4.29
C PHE A 79 1.30 1.97 5.51
N VAL A 80 0.94 0.72 5.74
CA VAL A 80 1.47 -0.06 6.87
C VAL A 80 2.98 -0.26 6.71
N SER A 81 3.44 -0.55 5.50
CA SER A 81 4.87 -0.68 5.21
C SER A 81 5.61 0.62 5.54
N MET A 82 5.04 1.77 5.18
CA MET A 82 5.62 3.07 5.51
C MET A 82 5.70 3.28 7.02
N CYS A 83 4.66 2.94 7.75
CA CYS A 83 4.66 3.02 9.21
C CYS A 83 5.81 2.21 9.80
N LEU A 84 6.00 0.98 9.32
CA LEU A 84 7.07 0.11 9.79
C LEU A 84 8.45 0.73 9.54
N LYS A 85 8.65 1.33 8.36
CA LYS A 85 9.91 1.98 8.03
C LYS A 85 10.15 3.23 8.88
N ALA A 86 9.09 3.87 9.34
CA ALA A 86 9.18 5.05 10.21
C ALA A 86 9.31 4.69 11.69
N GLY A 87 9.33 3.39 12.01
CA GLY A 87 9.38 2.94 13.40
C GLY A 87 8.05 3.06 14.13
N ILE A 88 6.95 3.17 13.40
CA ILE A 88 5.61 3.29 13.97
C ILE A 88 4.96 1.91 13.96
N GLY A 89 4.54 1.46 15.14
CA GLY A 89 3.86 0.19 15.28
C GLY A 89 2.35 0.38 15.44
N PRO A 90 1.64 -0.71 15.75
CA PRO A 90 0.17 -0.67 15.90
C PRO A 90 -0.32 -0.05 17.18
N ASP A 91 0.58 0.29 18.10
CA ASP A 91 0.23 0.87 19.41
C ASP A 91 0.18 2.39 19.43
#